data_10a39553e70ccf8cdbe0c72fc4bf6baf
#
_entry.id   10a39553e70ccf8cdbe0c72fc4bf6baf
#
_cell.length_a   1.000
_cell.length_b   1.000
_cell.length_c   1.000
_cell.angle_alpha   90.00
_cell.angle_beta   90.00
_cell.angle_gamma   90.00
#
_symmetry.space_group_name_H-M   'P 1'
#
loop_
_entity.id
_entity.type
_entity.pdbx_description
1 polymer ?
#
loop_
_entity_poly.entity_id
_entity_poly.type
_entity_poly.pdbx_seq_one_letter_code
_entity_poly.pdbx_strand_id
1 'polypeptide(L)'
;MRKITLILASLLALGAVSCTGGKQDEKPVAKEIGVQLYSIRDVIGNPEAYARNHEEAFKALAQMGYTSVEAACYSDGKLYGVDPEQYKADLEAAGLKSLSTHIGRNLSDEELASGDFTESMKWWDQAIAAHKAAGCKYVVCPSFAVPQTLAGLKTYCDYFNAIGAKCKENGMLFGYHNHSHEFNKVEDKVIYDFMLENTNPEYVFFEMDVYWAVMGHAAPVEYFKKYPGRFTMLHIKDYRELGESGMVGFDAIFNNAGLAGMKDFIVEIEAFTKGDWKESMKACADYLLKSDFVKATYEE
;
A
#
# COMPACT_ATOMS: atom_id res chain seq x y z
N MET A 1 34.40 16.02 -91.84
CA MET A 1 33.21 15.93 -91.00
C MET A 1 33.64 15.21 -89.70
N ARG A 2 33.98 15.97 -88.68
CA ARG A 2 34.44 15.42 -87.41
C ARG A 2 33.29 15.44 -86.40
N LYS A 3 32.95 14.27 -85.85
CA LYS A 3 31.95 14.12 -84.79
C LYS A 3 32.64 14.43 -83.44
N ILE A 4 32.09 15.38 -82.73
CA ILE A 4 32.53 15.74 -81.36
C ILE A 4 31.63 14.95 -80.42
N THR A 5 32.23 14.06 -79.62
CA THR A 5 31.55 13.31 -78.58
C THR A 5 31.69 14.11 -77.23
N LEU A 6 30.54 14.57 -76.72
CA LEU A 6 30.47 15.14 -75.39
C LEU A 6 30.44 14.02 -74.37
N ILE A 7 31.42 14.07 -73.40
CA ILE A 7 31.42 13.22 -72.24
C ILE A 7 30.76 14.01 -71.11
N LEU A 8 29.62 13.53 -70.62
CA LEU A 8 28.94 14.04 -69.41
C LEU A 8 29.59 13.39 -68.17
N ALA A 9 30.26 14.15 -67.38
CA ALA A 9 30.77 13.72 -66.05
C ALA A 9 29.68 13.94 -65.02
N SER A 10 29.07 12.86 -64.51
CA SER A 10 28.16 12.91 -63.38
C SER A 10 28.90 12.87 -62.07
N LEU A 11 28.88 13.98 -61.33
CA LEU A 11 29.33 14.02 -59.93
C LEU A 11 28.27 13.33 -59.02
N LEU A 12 28.63 12.20 -58.45
CA LEU A 12 27.92 11.64 -57.30
C LEU A 12 28.33 12.40 -56.03
N ALA A 13 27.41 13.19 -55.49
CA ALA A 13 27.54 13.72 -54.15
C ALA A 13 27.09 12.65 -53.12
N LEU A 14 28.04 12.04 -52.42
CA LEU A 14 27.72 11.22 -51.25
C LEU A 14 27.29 12.14 -50.11
N GLY A 15 26.00 12.27 -49.87
CA GLY A 15 25.46 12.86 -48.67
C GLY A 15 25.67 11.92 -47.52
N ALA A 16 26.57 12.25 -46.57
CA ALA A 16 26.68 11.62 -45.28
C ALA A 16 25.42 11.97 -44.46
N VAL A 17 24.48 11.06 -44.35
CA VAL A 17 23.38 11.15 -43.39
C VAL A 17 23.97 10.86 -42.00
N SER A 18 24.29 11.90 -41.27
CA SER A 18 24.59 11.79 -39.83
C SER A 18 23.31 11.48 -39.09
N CYS A 19 23.08 10.22 -38.76
CA CYS A 19 22.07 9.82 -37.79
C CYS A 19 22.53 10.22 -36.40
N THR A 20 22.28 11.45 -36.01
CA THR A 20 22.25 11.82 -34.61
C THR A 20 20.96 11.24 -34.02
N GLY A 21 21.04 10.01 -33.53
CA GLY A 21 20.00 9.43 -32.70
C GLY A 21 19.92 10.26 -31.40
N GLY A 22 19.09 11.30 -31.41
CA GLY A 22 18.68 11.95 -30.18
C GLY A 22 18.01 10.87 -29.33
N LYS A 23 18.63 10.48 -28.21
CA LYS A 23 17.91 9.86 -27.13
C LYS A 23 16.75 10.81 -26.81
N GLN A 24 15.53 10.44 -27.14
CA GLN A 24 14.39 11.06 -26.52
C GLN A 24 14.61 10.84 -25.01
N ASP A 25 14.78 11.91 -24.27
CA ASP A 25 14.71 11.89 -22.81
C ASP A 25 13.28 11.43 -22.49
N GLU A 26 13.11 10.12 -22.29
CA GLU A 26 11.89 9.57 -21.74
C GLU A 26 11.71 10.28 -20.37
N LYS A 27 10.62 11.03 -20.25
CA LYS A 27 10.28 11.63 -18.96
C LYS A 27 10.29 10.50 -17.93
N PRO A 28 10.96 10.66 -16.78
CA PRO A 28 10.95 9.64 -15.73
C PRO A 28 9.50 9.26 -15.43
N VAL A 29 9.20 7.98 -15.47
CA VAL A 29 7.87 7.50 -15.07
C VAL A 29 7.67 7.89 -13.62
N ALA A 30 6.56 8.57 -13.34
CA ALA A 30 6.26 9.04 -11.98
C ALA A 30 6.11 7.83 -11.05
N LYS A 31 6.72 7.91 -9.86
CA LYS A 31 6.62 6.86 -8.85
C LYS A 31 5.19 6.85 -8.27
N GLU A 32 4.61 5.67 -8.13
CA GLU A 32 3.34 5.49 -7.46
C GLU A 32 3.58 5.36 -5.95
N ILE A 33 3.04 6.29 -5.16
CA ILE A 33 3.21 6.35 -3.71
C ILE A 33 1.84 6.47 -3.07
N GLY A 34 1.47 5.48 -2.24
CA GLY A 34 0.26 5.53 -1.43
C GLY A 34 0.48 6.24 -0.10
N VAL A 35 -0.60 6.70 0.53
CA VAL A 35 -0.57 7.30 1.86
C VAL A 35 -1.72 6.81 2.73
N GLN A 36 -1.40 6.44 3.98
CA GLN A 36 -2.40 6.10 4.99
C GLN A 36 -3.03 7.39 5.55
N LEU A 37 -4.36 7.53 5.40
CA LEU A 37 -5.08 8.72 5.85
C LEU A 37 -5.17 8.87 7.38
N TYR A 38 -4.86 7.81 8.14
CA TYR A 38 -4.69 7.89 9.59
C TYR A 38 -3.55 8.84 9.99
N SER A 39 -2.57 9.02 9.10
CA SER A 39 -1.49 10.02 9.29
C SER A 39 -2.03 11.44 9.47
N ILE A 40 -3.16 11.75 8.86
CA ILE A 40 -3.81 13.07 8.95
C ILE A 40 -5.19 13.00 9.65
N ARG A 41 -5.35 12.05 10.59
CA ARG A 41 -6.60 11.83 11.34
C ARG A 41 -7.12 13.05 12.07
N ASP A 42 -6.23 13.94 12.53
CA ASP A 42 -6.61 15.19 13.18
C ASP A 42 -7.21 16.21 12.19
N VAL A 43 -7.01 16.01 10.88
CA VAL A 43 -7.50 16.88 9.81
C VAL A 43 -8.82 16.38 9.22
N ILE A 44 -8.91 15.04 8.95
CA ILE A 44 -10.06 14.43 8.26
C ILE A 44 -10.60 13.16 8.93
N GLY A 45 -10.12 12.77 10.10
CA GLY A 45 -10.36 11.44 10.69
C GLY A 45 -11.79 11.17 11.20
N ASN A 46 -12.73 12.09 11.06
CA ASN A 46 -14.14 11.87 11.39
C ASN A 46 -15.04 12.60 10.38
N PRO A 47 -16.37 12.26 10.32
CA PRO A 47 -17.27 12.82 9.31
C PRO A 47 -17.35 14.35 9.26
N GLU A 48 -17.32 15.01 10.42
CA GLU A 48 -17.40 16.48 10.47
C GLU A 48 -16.11 17.14 9.98
N ALA A 49 -14.96 16.60 10.37
CA ALA A 49 -13.66 17.09 9.93
C ALA A 49 -13.46 16.82 8.43
N TYR A 50 -13.85 15.62 7.97
CA TYR A 50 -13.84 15.28 6.55
C TYR A 50 -14.67 16.26 5.72
N ALA A 51 -15.91 16.50 6.10
CA ALA A 51 -16.81 17.41 5.37
C ALA A 51 -16.23 18.84 5.22
N ARG A 52 -15.40 19.28 6.16
CA ARG A 52 -14.77 20.62 6.12
C ARG A 52 -13.45 20.66 5.36
N ASN A 53 -12.66 19.59 5.40
CA ASN A 53 -11.23 19.70 5.09
C ASN A 53 -10.76 18.78 3.96
N HIS A 54 -11.55 17.80 3.51
CA HIS A 54 -11.10 16.76 2.58
C HIS A 54 -10.56 17.32 1.25
N GLU A 55 -11.24 18.32 0.66
CA GLU A 55 -10.83 18.90 -0.62
C GLU A 55 -9.42 19.49 -0.54
N GLU A 56 -9.13 20.29 0.50
CA GLU A 56 -7.82 20.88 0.70
C GLU A 56 -6.76 19.81 1.04
N ALA A 57 -7.11 18.86 1.91
CA ALA A 57 -6.21 17.80 2.33
C ALA A 57 -5.81 16.90 1.14
N PHE A 58 -6.76 16.43 0.35
CA PHE A 58 -6.48 15.57 -0.80
C PHE A 58 -5.70 16.29 -1.89
N LYS A 59 -6.06 17.55 -2.18
CA LYS A 59 -5.29 18.38 -3.11
C LYS A 59 -3.85 18.58 -2.64
N ALA A 60 -3.64 18.81 -1.34
CA ALA A 60 -2.30 18.95 -0.78
C ALA A 60 -1.49 17.66 -0.91
N LEU A 61 -2.08 16.48 -0.58
CA LEU A 61 -1.42 15.19 -0.74
C LEU A 61 -1.02 14.92 -2.20
N ALA A 62 -1.93 15.15 -3.16
CA ALA A 62 -1.63 14.98 -4.58
C ALA A 62 -0.50 15.92 -5.04
N GLN A 63 -0.47 17.18 -4.58
CA GLN A 63 0.59 18.13 -4.89
C GLN A 63 1.95 17.75 -4.29
N MET A 64 1.98 16.97 -3.22
CA MET A 64 3.21 16.42 -2.63
C MET A 64 3.76 15.23 -3.43
N GLY A 65 2.94 14.65 -4.32
CA GLY A 65 3.33 13.51 -5.16
C GLY A 65 2.73 12.16 -4.75
N TYR A 66 1.82 12.13 -3.77
CA TYR A 66 1.03 10.94 -3.49
C TYR A 66 0.04 10.67 -4.62
N THR A 67 -0.16 9.41 -4.95
CA THR A 67 -1.00 8.96 -6.09
C THR A 67 -2.23 8.19 -5.65
N SER A 68 -2.19 7.63 -4.45
CA SER A 68 -3.27 6.81 -3.90
C SER A 68 -3.34 6.95 -2.38
N VAL A 69 -4.47 6.52 -1.84
CA VAL A 69 -4.71 6.56 -0.39
C VAL A 69 -5.15 5.22 0.15
N GLU A 70 -4.85 5.01 1.43
CA GLU A 70 -5.46 3.99 2.27
C GLU A 70 -6.37 4.67 3.29
N ALA A 71 -7.66 4.30 3.28
CA ALA A 71 -8.65 4.85 4.20
C ALA A 71 -8.51 4.23 5.60
N ALA A 72 -8.97 4.96 6.63
CA ALA A 72 -8.94 4.50 8.03
C ALA A 72 -10.22 4.83 8.82
N CYS A 73 -11.29 5.19 8.14
CA CYS A 73 -12.56 5.52 8.79
C CYS A 73 -13.73 4.92 8.01
N TYR A 74 -14.33 3.88 8.58
CA TYR A 74 -15.50 3.19 8.05
C TYR A 74 -16.51 2.91 9.15
N SER A 75 -17.78 3.20 8.91
CA SER A 75 -18.91 2.81 9.75
C SER A 75 -20.17 2.70 8.92
N ASP A 76 -20.93 1.62 9.15
CA ASP A 76 -22.28 1.43 8.61
C ASP A 76 -22.42 1.65 7.10
N GLY A 77 -21.47 1.15 6.32
CA GLY A 77 -21.48 1.24 4.87
C GLY A 77 -20.91 2.57 4.32
N LYS A 78 -20.40 3.47 5.17
CA LYS A 78 -19.86 4.79 4.80
C LYS A 78 -18.38 4.92 5.13
N LEU A 79 -17.65 5.63 4.26
CA LEU A 79 -16.28 6.04 4.52
C LEU A 79 -16.28 7.52 4.92
N TYR A 80 -15.68 7.83 6.06
CA TYR A 80 -15.66 9.22 6.60
C TYR A 80 -17.05 9.88 6.67
N GLY A 81 -18.12 9.08 6.80
CA GLY A 81 -19.51 9.53 6.89
C GLY A 81 -20.19 9.83 5.56
N VAL A 82 -19.52 9.69 4.43
CA VAL A 82 -20.09 9.84 3.09
C VAL A 82 -20.31 8.48 2.41
N ASP A 83 -21.15 8.45 1.39
CA ASP A 83 -21.35 7.22 0.60
C ASP A 83 -20.06 6.84 -0.16
N PRO A 84 -19.81 5.56 -0.41
CA PRO A 84 -18.57 5.08 -1.02
C PRO A 84 -18.24 5.72 -2.37
N GLU A 85 -19.26 5.93 -3.21
CA GLU A 85 -19.12 6.57 -4.52
C GLU A 85 -18.75 8.05 -4.39
N GLN A 86 -19.27 8.75 -3.34
CA GLN A 86 -18.89 10.14 -3.06
C GLN A 86 -17.44 10.22 -2.60
N TYR A 87 -17.02 9.33 -1.67
CA TYR A 87 -15.62 9.26 -1.24
C TYR A 87 -14.66 9.04 -2.42
N LYS A 88 -15.02 8.12 -3.33
CA LYS A 88 -14.25 7.88 -4.55
C LYS A 88 -14.17 9.13 -5.42
N ALA A 89 -15.29 9.81 -5.64
CA ALA A 89 -15.35 11.03 -6.45
C ALA A 89 -14.51 12.18 -5.84
N ASP A 90 -14.53 12.32 -4.52
CA ASP A 90 -13.73 13.32 -3.80
C ASP A 90 -12.22 13.10 -4.02
N LEU A 91 -11.76 11.84 -3.98
CA LEU A 91 -10.35 11.49 -4.27
C LEU A 91 -9.99 11.73 -5.74
N GLU A 92 -10.83 11.28 -6.66
CA GLU A 92 -10.62 11.45 -8.10
C GLU A 92 -10.56 12.93 -8.50
N ALA A 93 -11.36 13.80 -7.87
CA ALA A 93 -11.33 15.25 -8.08
C ALA A 93 -9.98 15.88 -7.69
N ALA A 94 -9.25 15.27 -6.77
CA ALA A 94 -7.90 15.68 -6.38
C ALA A 94 -6.79 14.94 -7.18
N GLY A 95 -7.14 13.96 -8.03
CA GLY A 95 -6.18 13.13 -8.76
C GLY A 95 -5.61 11.96 -7.96
N LEU A 96 -6.29 11.56 -6.88
CA LEU A 96 -5.91 10.42 -6.04
C LEU A 96 -6.76 9.18 -6.36
N LYS A 97 -6.23 8.00 -6.09
CA LYS A 97 -6.96 6.72 -6.19
C LYS A 97 -7.28 6.18 -4.79
N SER A 98 -8.46 5.60 -4.59
CA SER A 98 -8.78 4.78 -3.42
C SER A 98 -8.14 3.41 -3.61
N LEU A 99 -6.97 3.16 -3.02
CA LEU A 99 -6.22 1.92 -3.22
C LEU A 99 -6.60 0.85 -2.19
N SER A 100 -6.62 1.23 -0.92
CA SER A 100 -6.74 0.32 0.21
C SER A 100 -7.56 0.95 1.34
N THR A 101 -7.89 0.13 2.33
CA THR A 101 -8.55 0.57 3.56
C THR A 101 -8.11 -0.28 4.75
N HIS A 102 -7.94 0.38 5.91
CA HIS A 102 -7.82 -0.29 7.20
C HIS A 102 -9.19 -0.42 7.85
N ILE A 103 -9.70 -1.64 7.93
CA ILE A 103 -10.93 -1.99 8.63
C ILE A 103 -10.79 -3.36 9.31
N GLY A 104 -11.52 -3.55 10.38
CA GLY A 104 -11.54 -4.84 11.07
C GLY A 104 -12.79 -5.02 11.92
N ARG A 105 -13.12 -6.28 12.19
CA ARG A 105 -14.12 -6.70 13.14
C ARG A 105 -13.56 -7.85 13.96
N ASN A 106 -13.50 -7.68 15.27
CA ASN A 106 -13.13 -8.77 16.17
C ASN A 106 -14.26 -9.81 16.24
N LEU A 107 -13.86 -11.07 16.40
CA LEU A 107 -14.78 -12.13 16.75
C LEU A 107 -15.36 -11.90 18.15
N SER A 108 -16.62 -12.23 18.36
CA SER A 108 -17.18 -12.39 19.69
C SER A 108 -16.61 -13.64 20.39
N ASP A 109 -16.75 -13.74 21.70
CA ASP A 109 -16.31 -14.92 22.45
C ASP A 109 -16.98 -16.20 21.95
N GLU A 110 -18.25 -16.12 21.53
CA GLU A 110 -19.00 -17.23 20.95
C GLU A 110 -18.45 -17.67 19.60
N GLU A 111 -18.21 -16.71 18.68
CA GLU A 111 -17.60 -16.98 17.37
C GLU A 111 -16.20 -17.56 17.52
N LEU A 112 -15.40 -17.01 18.45
CA LEU A 112 -14.04 -17.50 18.74
C LEU A 112 -14.06 -18.94 19.27
N ALA A 113 -15.02 -19.28 20.14
CA ALA A 113 -15.15 -20.61 20.72
C ALA A 113 -15.74 -21.64 19.77
N SER A 114 -16.74 -21.25 18.95
CA SER A 114 -17.45 -22.15 18.04
C SER A 114 -16.76 -22.30 16.67
N GLY A 115 -16.05 -21.26 16.21
CA GLY A 115 -15.58 -21.17 14.83
C GLY A 115 -16.68 -20.87 13.81
N ASP A 116 -17.86 -20.46 14.26
CA ASP A 116 -18.96 -20.03 13.40
C ASP A 116 -18.93 -18.51 13.23
N PHE A 117 -18.53 -18.06 12.06
CA PHE A 117 -18.32 -16.64 11.73
C PHE A 117 -19.56 -15.99 11.09
N THR A 118 -20.73 -16.61 11.14
CA THR A 118 -21.92 -16.17 10.38
C THR A 118 -22.26 -14.70 10.63
N GLU A 119 -22.24 -14.23 11.88
CA GLU A 119 -22.59 -12.83 12.18
C GLU A 119 -21.47 -11.85 11.77
N SER A 120 -20.22 -12.20 12.01
CA SER A 120 -19.11 -11.38 11.53
C SER A 120 -19.06 -11.29 10.01
N MET A 121 -19.36 -12.38 9.30
CA MET A 121 -19.36 -12.39 7.83
C MET A 121 -20.49 -11.54 7.23
N LYS A 122 -21.65 -11.39 7.88
CA LYS A 122 -22.69 -10.43 7.45
C LYS A 122 -22.17 -8.98 7.47
N TRP A 123 -21.41 -8.61 8.50
CA TRP A 123 -20.76 -7.29 8.55
C TRP A 123 -19.73 -7.13 7.43
N TRP A 124 -18.93 -8.19 7.18
CA TRP A 124 -17.95 -8.16 6.08
C TRP A 124 -18.61 -8.05 4.70
N ASP A 125 -19.77 -8.68 4.49
CA ASP A 125 -20.51 -8.51 3.23
C ASP A 125 -20.85 -7.04 2.94
N GLN A 126 -21.32 -6.30 3.95
CA GLN A 126 -21.58 -4.87 3.82
C GLN A 126 -20.30 -4.06 3.61
N ALA A 127 -19.26 -4.35 4.40
CA ALA A 127 -18.00 -3.63 4.34
C ALA A 127 -17.30 -3.83 2.97
N ILE A 128 -17.24 -5.08 2.48
CA ILE A 128 -16.65 -5.41 1.17
C ILE A 128 -17.41 -4.69 0.05
N ALA A 129 -18.76 -4.71 0.08
CA ALA A 129 -19.57 -4.03 -0.92
C ALA A 129 -19.28 -2.51 -0.95
N ALA A 130 -19.19 -1.85 0.21
CA ALA A 130 -18.89 -0.44 0.32
C ALA A 130 -17.49 -0.11 -0.24
N HIS A 131 -16.46 -0.89 0.14
CA HIS A 131 -15.10 -0.62 -0.32
C HIS A 131 -14.89 -0.93 -1.80
N LYS A 132 -15.62 -1.92 -2.33
CA LYS A 132 -15.68 -2.16 -3.78
C LYS A 132 -16.26 -0.96 -4.53
N ALA A 133 -17.37 -0.38 -4.02
CA ALA A 133 -17.98 0.82 -4.59
C ALA A 133 -17.05 2.05 -4.48
N ALA A 134 -16.29 2.14 -3.39
CA ALA A 134 -15.23 3.15 -3.21
C ALA A 134 -14.01 2.95 -4.13
N GLY A 135 -13.91 1.81 -4.85
CA GLY A 135 -12.83 1.52 -5.79
C GLY A 135 -11.57 0.92 -5.15
N CYS A 136 -11.63 0.43 -3.90
CA CYS A 136 -10.50 -0.21 -3.24
C CYS A 136 -10.10 -1.52 -3.93
N LYS A 137 -8.81 -1.69 -4.12
CA LYS A 137 -8.17 -2.96 -4.54
C LYS A 137 -7.93 -3.88 -3.36
N TYR A 138 -7.61 -3.29 -2.20
CA TYR A 138 -7.22 -3.99 -0.98
C TYR A 138 -8.15 -3.64 0.19
N VAL A 139 -8.37 -4.64 1.03
CA VAL A 139 -8.98 -4.50 2.36
C VAL A 139 -8.03 -5.09 3.38
N VAL A 140 -7.58 -4.31 4.33
CA VAL A 140 -6.56 -4.71 5.29
C VAL A 140 -7.12 -4.63 6.71
N CYS A 141 -6.96 -5.70 7.48
CA CYS A 141 -7.26 -5.72 8.91
C CYS A 141 -6.02 -5.21 9.67
N PRO A 142 -6.11 -4.03 10.35
CA PRO A 142 -4.94 -3.43 11.00
C PRO A 142 -4.66 -3.97 12.40
N SER A 143 -5.61 -4.69 12.99
CA SER A 143 -5.46 -5.27 14.34
C SER A 143 -6.60 -6.23 14.66
N PHE A 144 -6.36 -7.11 15.62
CA PHE A 144 -7.39 -7.99 16.18
C PHE A 144 -7.12 -8.26 17.66
N ALA A 145 -8.15 -8.74 18.37
CA ALA A 145 -8.01 -9.17 19.76
C ALA A 145 -7.23 -10.51 19.80
N VAL A 146 -5.92 -10.43 20.02
CA VAL A 146 -5.03 -11.59 20.00
C VAL A 146 -5.40 -12.58 21.10
N PRO A 147 -5.83 -13.82 20.75
CA PRO A 147 -6.11 -14.87 21.74
C PRO A 147 -4.87 -15.29 22.50
N GLN A 148 -5.08 -15.82 23.71
CA GLN A 148 -4.00 -16.30 24.58
C GLN A 148 -3.57 -17.75 24.29
N THR A 149 -4.16 -18.39 23.26
CA THR A 149 -3.87 -19.79 22.89
C THR A 149 -3.67 -19.91 21.38
N LEU A 150 -2.86 -20.88 20.96
CA LEU A 150 -2.68 -21.20 19.53
C LEU A 150 -3.98 -21.71 18.88
N ALA A 151 -4.84 -22.37 19.64
CA ALA A 151 -6.15 -22.78 19.13
C ALA A 151 -7.03 -21.57 18.75
N GLY A 152 -7.11 -20.56 19.63
CA GLY A 152 -7.84 -19.32 19.31
C GLY A 152 -7.18 -18.53 18.19
N LEU A 153 -5.86 -18.50 18.12
CA LEU A 153 -5.13 -17.86 17.02
C LEU A 153 -5.39 -18.57 15.68
N LYS A 154 -5.52 -19.91 15.70
CA LYS A 154 -5.94 -20.70 14.52
C LYS A 154 -7.35 -20.33 14.06
N THR A 155 -8.28 -20.14 15.01
CA THR A 155 -9.65 -19.67 14.69
C THR A 155 -9.61 -18.31 13.96
N TYR A 156 -8.77 -17.37 14.40
CA TYR A 156 -8.58 -16.09 13.68
C TYR A 156 -7.95 -16.28 12.30
N CYS A 157 -7.01 -17.20 12.12
CA CYS A 157 -6.45 -17.51 10.79
C CYS A 157 -7.54 -18.07 9.85
N ASP A 158 -8.44 -18.93 10.35
CA ASP A 158 -9.58 -19.45 9.59
C ASP A 158 -10.58 -18.35 9.23
N TYR A 159 -10.84 -17.44 10.17
CA TYR A 159 -11.67 -16.27 9.93
C TYR A 159 -11.06 -15.34 8.85
N PHE A 160 -9.77 -15.05 8.90
CA PHE A 160 -9.09 -14.26 7.86
C PHE A 160 -9.13 -14.96 6.49
N ASN A 161 -8.99 -16.28 6.46
CA ASN A 161 -9.16 -17.06 5.23
C ASN A 161 -10.58 -16.91 4.65
N ALA A 162 -11.61 -16.92 5.51
CA ALA A 162 -13.00 -16.75 5.08
C ALA A 162 -13.25 -15.34 4.51
N ILE A 163 -12.73 -14.30 5.18
CA ILE A 163 -12.81 -12.92 4.69
C ILE A 163 -12.09 -12.79 3.35
N GLY A 164 -10.88 -13.34 3.26
CA GLY A 164 -10.07 -13.27 2.04
C GLY A 164 -10.70 -13.97 0.85
N ALA A 165 -11.35 -15.13 1.07
CA ALA A 165 -12.14 -15.81 0.05
C ALA A 165 -13.29 -14.92 -0.45
N LYS A 166 -14.00 -14.26 0.46
CA LYS A 166 -15.10 -13.33 0.14
C LYS A 166 -14.61 -12.09 -0.61
N CYS A 167 -13.49 -11.52 -0.21
CA CYS A 167 -12.84 -10.41 -0.94
C CYS A 167 -12.49 -10.82 -2.38
N LYS A 168 -11.87 -11.99 -2.56
CA LYS A 168 -11.50 -12.55 -3.87
C LYS A 168 -12.71 -12.75 -4.79
N GLU A 169 -13.84 -13.27 -4.27
CA GLU A 169 -15.11 -13.37 -4.99
C GLU A 169 -15.61 -12.00 -5.49
N ASN A 170 -15.27 -10.93 -4.80
CA ASN A 170 -15.62 -9.55 -5.14
C ASN A 170 -14.57 -8.82 -5.98
N GLY A 171 -13.50 -9.50 -6.38
CA GLY A 171 -12.40 -8.93 -7.16
C GLY A 171 -11.45 -8.04 -6.35
N MET A 172 -11.42 -8.24 -5.03
CA MET A 172 -10.55 -7.53 -4.09
C MET A 172 -9.61 -8.51 -3.39
N LEU A 173 -8.57 -8.00 -2.75
CA LEU A 173 -7.63 -8.79 -1.96
C LEU A 173 -7.74 -8.41 -0.48
N PHE A 174 -7.63 -9.41 0.41
CA PHE A 174 -7.64 -9.20 1.85
C PHE A 174 -6.24 -9.39 2.43
N GLY A 175 -5.84 -8.49 3.33
CA GLY A 175 -4.55 -8.55 4.02
C GLY A 175 -4.63 -8.28 5.51
N TYR A 176 -3.51 -8.55 6.17
CA TYR A 176 -3.30 -8.23 7.58
C TYR A 176 -2.09 -7.30 7.74
N HIS A 177 -2.26 -6.22 8.49
CA HIS A 177 -1.21 -5.27 8.85
C HIS A 177 -0.73 -5.54 10.28
N ASN A 178 0.58 -5.60 10.47
CA ASN A 178 1.18 -5.86 11.78
C ASN A 178 1.57 -4.58 12.53
N HIS A 179 1.54 -4.69 13.85
CA HIS A 179 2.28 -3.86 14.78
C HIS A 179 3.48 -4.64 15.37
N SER A 180 4.04 -4.15 16.47
CA SER A 180 5.17 -4.83 17.12
C SER A 180 4.76 -6.05 17.95
N HIS A 181 3.50 -6.09 18.42
CA HIS A 181 3.05 -7.11 19.36
C HIS A 181 2.86 -8.49 18.71
N GLU A 182 2.69 -8.58 17.39
CA GLU A 182 2.61 -9.86 16.66
C GLU A 182 3.94 -10.61 16.61
N PHE A 183 5.05 -9.93 16.91
CA PHE A 183 6.36 -10.57 17.08
C PHE A 183 6.57 -11.14 18.50
N ASN A 184 5.63 -10.95 19.41
CA ASN A 184 5.58 -11.69 20.67
C ASN A 184 5.07 -13.12 20.44
N LYS A 185 5.11 -13.92 21.50
CA LYS A 185 4.68 -15.32 21.47
C LYS A 185 3.33 -15.52 22.17
N VAL A 186 2.54 -16.39 21.58
CA VAL A 186 1.45 -17.09 22.24
C VAL A 186 1.91 -18.53 22.43
N GLU A 187 1.87 -19.04 23.67
CA GLU A 187 2.50 -20.29 24.08
C GLU A 187 4.00 -20.27 23.70
N ASP A 188 4.44 -21.07 22.71
CA ASP A 188 5.85 -21.12 22.26
C ASP A 188 6.06 -20.58 20.85
N LYS A 189 5.01 -20.08 20.15
CA LYS A 189 5.02 -19.60 18.75
C LYS A 189 4.95 -18.09 18.66
N VAL A 190 5.77 -17.51 17.78
CA VAL A 190 5.62 -16.10 17.36
C VAL A 190 4.30 -15.96 16.63
N ILE A 191 3.47 -14.99 17.04
CA ILE A 191 2.13 -14.78 16.50
C ILE A 191 2.19 -14.55 14.98
N TYR A 192 3.06 -13.65 14.53
CA TYR A 192 3.18 -13.32 13.11
C TYR A 192 3.58 -14.51 12.24
N ASP A 193 4.56 -15.31 12.71
CA ASP A 193 4.96 -16.56 12.05
C ASP A 193 3.79 -17.53 11.96
N PHE A 194 3.07 -17.72 13.07
CA PHE A 194 1.92 -18.61 13.11
C PHE A 194 0.83 -18.19 12.13
N MET A 195 0.54 -16.89 12.04
CA MET A 195 -0.42 -16.35 11.08
C MET A 195 0.02 -16.59 9.63
N LEU A 196 1.29 -16.33 9.30
CA LEU A 196 1.85 -16.58 7.97
C LEU A 196 1.78 -18.06 7.56
N GLU A 197 1.98 -18.98 8.52
CA GLU A 197 1.96 -20.44 8.30
C GLU A 197 0.55 -21.03 8.23
N ASN A 198 -0.45 -20.38 8.86
CA ASN A 198 -1.82 -20.92 9.02
C ASN A 198 -2.89 -20.17 8.21
N THR A 199 -2.49 -19.16 7.42
CA THR A 199 -3.39 -18.50 6.46
C THR A 199 -3.07 -18.94 5.04
N ASN A 200 -4.12 -19.05 4.21
CA ASN A 200 -3.97 -19.42 2.81
C ASN A 200 -3.43 -18.24 1.99
N PRO A 201 -2.27 -18.38 1.32
CA PRO A 201 -1.67 -17.29 0.52
C PRO A 201 -2.53 -16.84 -0.68
N GLU A 202 -3.50 -17.65 -1.11
CA GLU A 202 -4.45 -17.24 -2.15
C GLU A 202 -5.53 -16.29 -1.64
N TYR A 203 -5.74 -16.23 -0.33
CA TYR A 203 -6.80 -15.45 0.32
C TYR A 203 -6.27 -14.31 1.17
N VAL A 204 -5.13 -14.51 1.83
CA VAL A 204 -4.58 -13.56 2.79
C VAL A 204 -3.16 -13.20 2.42
N PHE A 205 -2.93 -11.93 2.09
CA PHE A 205 -1.58 -11.37 2.03
C PHE A 205 -1.24 -10.67 3.35
N PHE A 206 0.01 -10.28 3.51
CA PHE A 206 0.43 -9.45 4.63
C PHE A 206 0.87 -8.08 4.13
N GLU A 207 0.36 -7.04 4.78
CA GLU A 207 0.86 -5.69 4.66
C GLU A 207 1.85 -5.47 5.81
N MET A 208 3.15 -5.72 5.53
CA MET A 208 4.14 -5.55 6.57
C MET A 208 4.41 -4.08 6.84
N ASP A 209 4.11 -3.63 8.07
CA ASP A 209 4.67 -2.39 8.57
C ASP A 209 6.13 -2.63 8.99
N VAL A 210 7.03 -2.00 8.22
CA VAL A 210 8.47 -2.24 8.37
C VAL A 210 9.06 -1.62 9.65
N TYR A 211 8.49 -0.51 10.13
CA TYR A 211 8.89 0.10 11.39
C TYR A 211 8.44 -0.74 12.59
N TRP A 212 7.17 -1.17 12.60
CA TRP A 212 6.67 -2.01 13.67
C TRP A 212 7.33 -3.38 13.71
N ALA A 213 7.75 -3.93 12.56
CA ALA A 213 8.58 -5.14 12.53
C ALA A 213 9.92 -4.90 13.25
N VAL A 214 10.61 -3.79 12.96
CA VAL A 214 11.87 -3.42 13.66
C VAL A 214 11.62 -3.22 15.16
N MET A 215 10.52 -2.57 15.55
CA MET A 215 10.14 -2.41 16.97
C MET A 215 9.80 -3.74 17.64
N GLY A 216 9.31 -4.72 16.90
CA GLY A 216 9.13 -6.10 17.33
C GLY A 216 10.41 -6.93 17.31
N HIS A 217 11.58 -6.31 17.12
CA HIS A 217 12.89 -6.98 17.01
C HIS A 217 12.98 -7.96 15.84
N ALA A 218 12.23 -7.73 14.77
CA ALA A 218 12.25 -8.50 13.54
C ALA A 218 12.90 -7.71 12.40
N ALA A 219 13.58 -8.43 11.50
CA ALA A 219 14.20 -7.82 10.33
C ALA A 219 13.30 -8.06 9.10
N PRO A 220 12.72 -7.01 8.46
CA PRO A 220 11.81 -7.18 7.33
C PRO A 220 12.37 -8.06 6.22
N VAL A 221 13.61 -7.85 5.80
CA VAL A 221 14.23 -8.64 4.71
C VAL A 221 14.39 -10.11 5.07
N GLU A 222 14.64 -10.46 6.34
CA GLU A 222 14.67 -11.86 6.77
C GLU A 222 13.29 -12.51 6.71
N TYR A 223 12.22 -11.76 6.99
CA TYR A 223 10.84 -12.22 6.78
C TYR A 223 10.52 -12.42 5.30
N PHE A 224 10.99 -11.53 4.42
CA PHE A 224 10.83 -11.73 2.96
C PHE A 224 11.52 -13.01 2.46
N LYS A 225 12.70 -13.34 3.01
CA LYS A 225 13.40 -14.59 2.71
C LYS A 225 12.68 -15.81 3.26
N LYS A 226 12.13 -15.69 4.48
CA LYS A 226 11.44 -16.79 5.16
C LYS A 226 10.08 -17.11 4.53
N TYR A 227 9.36 -16.08 4.10
CA TYR A 227 8.01 -16.18 3.55
C TYR A 227 7.89 -15.42 2.22
N PRO A 228 8.58 -15.85 1.15
CA PRO A 228 8.62 -15.14 -0.12
C PRO A 228 7.22 -15.03 -0.74
N GLY A 229 6.93 -13.87 -1.32
CA GLY A 229 5.66 -13.61 -1.99
C GLY A 229 4.44 -13.35 -1.08
N ARG A 230 4.63 -13.32 0.25
CA ARG A 230 3.50 -13.12 1.18
C ARG A 230 3.19 -11.65 1.48
N PHE A 231 4.09 -10.71 1.13
CA PHE A 231 4.00 -9.31 1.52
C PHE A 231 3.63 -8.43 0.31
N THR A 232 2.37 -8.53 -0.12
CA THR A 232 1.85 -7.83 -1.32
C THR A 232 1.85 -6.32 -1.15
N MET A 233 1.70 -5.84 0.08
CA MET A 233 1.81 -4.43 0.44
C MET A 233 2.81 -4.25 1.57
N LEU A 234 3.43 -3.07 1.62
CA LEU A 234 4.25 -2.65 2.75
C LEU A 234 3.74 -1.31 3.28
N HIS A 235 3.66 -1.17 4.61
CA HIS A 235 3.64 0.14 5.25
C HIS A 235 5.05 0.64 5.42
N ILE A 236 5.35 1.71 4.70
CA ILE A 236 6.63 2.41 4.75
C ILE A 236 6.52 3.49 5.83
N LYS A 237 6.99 3.13 7.00
CA LYS A 237 6.91 3.90 8.24
C LYS A 237 8.26 3.98 8.91
N ASP A 238 8.52 5.06 9.61
CA ASP A 238 9.67 5.28 10.47
C ASP A 238 9.17 5.76 11.85
N TYR A 239 10.08 6.02 12.77
CA TYR A 239 9.74 6.60 14.08
C TYR A 239 9.00 7.95 13.93
N ARG A 240 9.36 8.71 12.90
CA ARG A 240 8.75 9.99 12.48
C ARG A 240 8.81 10.11 10.96
N GLU A 241 9.34 11.23 10.43
CA GLU A 241 9.54 11.37 8.97
C GLU A 241 10.52 10.32 8.44
N LEU A 242 10.25 9.81 7.25
CA LEU A 242 10.99 8.70 6.64
C LEU A 242 12.48 9.01 6.49
N GLY A 243 13.31 8.05 6.90
CA GLY A 243 14.77 8.10 6.76
C GLY A 243 15.51 8.92 7.80
N GLU A 244 14.82 9.57 8.74
CA GLU A 244 15.46 10.44 9.73
C GLU A 244 15.94 9.70 10.98
N SER A 245 15.29 8.61 11.35
CA SER A 245 15.67 7.85 12.56
C SER A 245 16.91 6.98 12.37
N GLY A 246 17.17 6.54 11.14
CA GLY A 246 18.18 5.52 10.85
C GLY A 246 17.85 4.12 11.37
N MET A 247 16.62 3.88 11.88
CA MET A 247 16.22 2.60 12.44
C MET A 247 15.75 1.61 11.37
N VAL A 248 15.22 2.11 10.26
CA VAL A 248 14.67 1.30 9.17
C VAL A 248 15.56 1.39 7.93
N GLY A 249 16.06 0.25 7.44
CA GLY A 249 16.88 0.16 6.23
C GLY A 249 16.03 0.12 4.96
N PHE A 250 15.47 1.26 4.56
CA PHE A 250 14.55 1.35 3.41
C PHE A 250 15.17 0.89 2.10
N ASP A 251 16.45 1.18 1.85
CA ASP A 251 17.19 0.73 0.68
C ASP A 251 17.22 -0.80 0.58
N ALA A 252 17.53 -1.49 1.68
CA ALA A 252 17.50 -2.95 1.73
C ALA A 252 16.09 -3.51 1.52
N ILE A 253 15.05 -2.87 2.08
CA ILE A 253 13.66 -3.27 1.94
C ILE A 253 13.21 -3.16 0.48
N PHE A 254 13.37 -2.00 -0.15
CA PHE A 254 12.96 -1.79 -1.53
C PHE A 254 13.78 -2.61 -2.55
N ASN A 255 15.07 -2.84 -2.29
CA ASN A 255 15.90 -3.71 -3.13
C ASN A 255 15.48 -5.20 -3.04
N ASN A 256 14.73 -5.60 -2.02
CA ASN A 256 14.16 -6.94 -1.86
C ASN A 256 12.63 -6.99 -2.09
N ALA A 257 12.04 -5.95 -2.66
CA ALA A 257 10.60 -5.87 -2.92
C ALA A 257 10.06 -7.04 -3.76
N GLY A 258 10.81 -7.49 -4.77
CA GLY A 258 10.45 -8.67 -5.58
C GLY A 258 10.38 -9.95 -4.76
N LEU A 259 11.30 -10.14 -3.81
CA LEU A 259 11.28 -11.30 -2.91
C LEU A 259 10.07 -11.24 -1.95
N ALA A 260 9.73 -10.04 -1.47
CA ALA A 260 8.52 -9.81 -0.68
C ALA A 260 7.23 -10.15 -1.44
N GLY A 261 7.23 -10.00 -2.77
CA GLY A 261 6.04 -10.04 -3.63
C GLY A 261 5.29 -8.71 -3.62
N MET A 262 5.97 -7.62 -3.25
CA MET A 262 5.37 -6.30 -3.13
C MET A 262 4.83 -5.81 -4.47
N LYS A 263 3.60 -5.33 -4.47
CA LYS A 263 2.93 -4.68 -5.60
C LYS A 263 2.70 -3.19 -5.34
N ASP A 264 2.29 -2.86 -4.13
CA ASP A 264 2.00 -1.50 -3.70
C ASP A 264 2.64 -1.23 -2.33
N PHE A 265 2.81 0.03 -1.97
CA PHE A 265 3.23 0.43 -0.63
C PHE A 265 2.54 1.72 -0.19
N ILE A 266 2.39 1.87 1.12
CA ILE A 266 1.68 2.96 1.77
C ILE A 266 2.62 3.66 2.75
N VAL A 267 2.71 4.98 2.67
CA VAL A 267 3.43 5.79 3.66
C VAL A 267 2.54 6.05 4.86
N GLU A 268 3.06 5.82 6.05
CA GLU A 268 2.39 6.22 7.28
C GLU A 268 3.34 7.01 8.19
N ILE A 269 2.81 8.06 8.82
CA ILE A 269 3.47 8.83 9.87
C ILE A 269 2.45 9.13 10.98
N GLU A 270 2.82 8.87 12.23
CA GLU A 270 1.93 9.08 13.37
C GLU A 270 2.30 10.30 14.23
N ALA A 271 3.49 10.84 14.05
CA ALA A 271 3.97 12.01 14.78
C ALA A 271 4.78 12.92 13.86
N PHE A 272 4.42 14.18 13.82
CA PHE A 272 5.06 15.20 13.00
C PHE A 272 6.14 15.96 13.78
N THR A 273 7.28 16.22 13.15
CA THR A 273 8.38 17.02 13.72
C THR A 273 8.71 18.26 12.91
N LYS A 274 8.19 18.38 11.69
CA LYS A 274 8.44 19.49 10.77
C LYS A 274 7.21 20.40 10.66
N GLY A 275 7.12 21.36 11.60
CA GLY A 275 6.06 22.37 11.55
C GLY A 275 4.65 21.81 11.69
N ASP A 276 4.02 21.48 10.56
CA ASP A 276 2.69 20.89 10.50
C ASP A 276 2.66 19.57 9.71
N TRP A 277 1.48 18.99 9.58
CA TRP A 277 1.29 17.75 8.84
C TRP A 277 1.70 17.86 7.37
N LYS A 278 1.53 19.04 6.73
CA LYS A 278 1.88 19.21 5.31
C LYS A 278 3.39 19.16 5.10
N GLU A 279 4.15 19.82 5.98
CA GLU A 279 5.62 19.81 5.90
C GLU A 279 6.17 18.40 6.14
N SER A 280 5.65 17.70 7.13
CA SER A 280 6.07 16.33 7.46
C SER A 280 5.69 15.31 6.37
N MET A 281 4.45 15.36 5.87
CA MET A 281 4.00 14.49 4.77
C MET A 281 4.80 14.76 3.49
N LYS A 282 5.08 16.04 3.19
CA LYS A 282 5.93 16.40 2.05
C LYS A 282 7.35 15.87 2.20
N ALA A 283 7.93 15.93 3.39
CA ALA A 283 9.26 15.39 3.63
C ALA A 283 9.31 13.88 3.36
N CYS A 284 8.29 13.12 3.79
CA CYS A 284 8.18 11.69 3.50
C CYS A 284 8.06 11.40 1.99
N ALA A 285 7.20 12.15 1.29
CA ALA A 285 7.07 12.00 -0.17
C ALA A 285 8.39 12.33 -0.88
N ASP A 286 9.02 13.45 -0.54
CA ASP A 286 10.30 13.88 -1.12
C ASP A 286 11.42 12.86 -0.91
N TYR A 287 11.47 12.21 0.27
CA TYR A 287 12.43 11.15 0.55
C TYR A 287 12.29 10.00 -0.45
N LEU A 288 11.08 9.48 -0.66
CA LEU A 288 10.84 8.36 -1.56
C LEU A 288 10.99 8.77 -3.04
N LEU A 289 10.47 9.93 -3.43
CA LEU A 289 10.57 10.43 -4.80
C LEU A 289 12.02 10.62 -5.25
N LYS A 290 12.91 11.03 -4.34
CA LYS A 290 14.33 11.27 -4.60
C LYS A 290 15.21 10.03 -4.44
N SER A 291 14.70 8.95 -3.83
CA SER A 291 15.49 7.74 -3.56
C SER A 291 15.60 6.85 -4.80
N ASP A 292 16.82 6.56 -5.23
CA ASP A 292 17.11 5.73 -6.42
C ASP A 292 16.67 4.27 -6.25
N PHE A 293 16.54 3.80 -5.01
CA PHE A 293 16.10 2.44 -4.69
C PHE A 293 14.57 2.25 -4.81
N VAL A 294 13.78 3.32 -4.92
CA VAL A 294 12.34 3.26 -5.12
C VAL A 294 12.04 3.26 -6.62
N LYS A 295 11.43 2.21 -7.12
CA LYS A 295 11.01 2.09 -8.53
C LYS A 295 9.74 2.90 -8.81
N ALA A 296 9.46 3.12 -10.09
CA ALA A 296 8.24 3.81 -10.52
C ALA A 296 6.98 2.99 -10.19
N THR A 297 7.03 1.67 -10.41
CA THR A 297 5.96 0.71 -10.09
C THR A 297 6.58 -0.65 -9.73
N TYR A 298 5.80 -1.47 -9.04
CA TYR A 298 6.11 -2.86 -8.65
C TYR A 298 5.09 -3.86 -9.22
N GLU A 299 4.13 -3.38 -10.02
CA GLU A 299 3.22 -4.22 -10.78
C GLU A 299 3.97 -4.85 -11.97
N GLU A 300 4.22 -6.15 -11.91
CA GLU A 300 4.62 -7.01 -13.04
C GLU A 300 3.73 -8.24 -13.07
#